data_4398f21a3064e91b9d4cff0c8745a8d4
#
_entry.id   4398f21a3064e91b9d4cff0c8745a8d4
#
_cell.length_a   1.000
_cell.length_b   1.000
_cell.length_c   1.000
_cell.angle_alpha   90.00
_cell.angle_beta   90.00
_cell.angle_gamma   90.00
#
_symmetry.space_group_name_H-M   'P 1'
#
loop_
_entity.id
_entity.type
_entity.pdbx_description
1 polymer ?
#
loop_
_entity_poly.entity_id
_entity_poly.type
_entity_poly.pdbx_seq_one_letter_code
_entity_poly.pdbx_strand_id
1 'polypeptide(L)'
;MGWIPFLLELATYQIGQNGVTHLRLKPLEYFQRQIYAAYWFETDVAYAVQRLGPDNIMFETDFPHPACLYPSVQDQVQRSLGGLPENIQRKILYKTAAKVYRLPL
;
A
#
# COMPACT_ATOMS: atom_id res chain seq x y z
N MET A 1 -4.70 -4.22 -2.51
CA MET A 1 -4.27 -2.87 -2.97
C MET A 1 -3.85 -2.77 -4.43
N GLY A 2 -3.74 -3.87 -5.15
CA GLY A 2 -3.24 -3.91 -6.54
C GLY A 2 -3.96 -3.01 -7.56
N TRP A 3 -5.21 -2.65 -7.30
CA TRP A 3 -6.01 -1.74 -8.13
C TRP A 3 -5.63 -0.25 -7.99
N ILE A 4 -4.93 0.14 -6.92
CA ILE A 4 -4.64 1.56 -6.61
C ILE A 4 -3.74 2.23 -7.65
N PRO A 5 -2.62 1.62 -8.11
CA PRO A 5 -1.80 2.22 -9.16
C PRO A 5 -2.60 2.55 -10.42
N PHE A 6 -3.45 1.62 -10.87
CA PHE A 6 -4.34 1.84 -12.01
C PHE A 6 -5.33 2.99 -11.77
N LEU A 7 -5.96 3.04 -10.60
CA LEU A 7 -6.91 4.09 -10.26
C LEU A 7 -6.25 5.49 -10.29
N LEU A 8 -5.04 5.61 -9.73
CA LEU A 8 -4.32 6.89 -9.71
C LEU A 8 -3.88 7.33 -11.11
N GLU A 9 -3.51 6.38 -11.95
CA GLU A 9 -3.19 6.64 -13.36
C GLU A 9 -4.42 7.09 -14.14
N LEU A 10 -5.55 6.39 -13.97
CA LEU A 10 -6.83 6.76 -14.55
C LEU A 10 -7.29 8.17 -14.09
N ALA A 11 -7.19 8.45 -12.79
CA ALA A 11 -7.54 9.76 -12.26
C ALA A 11 -6.66 10.87 -12.86
N THR A 12 -5.36 10.62 -13.01
CA THR A 12 -4.43 11.56 -13.65
C THR A 12 -4.83 11.83 -15.09
N TYR A 13 -5.16 10.78 -15.84
CA TYR A 13 -5.62 10.89 -17.22
C TYR A 13 -6.94 11.69 -17.32
N GLN A 14 -7.94 11.34 -16.51
CA GLN A 14 -9.25 12.01 -16.53
C GLN A 14 -9.17 13.49 -16.14
N ILE A 15 -8.36 13.84 -15.16
CA ILE A 15 -8.11 15.21 -14.74
C ILE A 15 -7.55 16.02 -15.93
N GLY A 16 -6.59 15.46 -16.65
CA GLY A 16 -6.02 16.08 -17.84
C GLY A 16 -7.04 16.28 -18.97
N GLN A 17 -7.87 15.26 -19.23
CA GLN A 17 -8.88 15.31 -20.29
C GLN A 17 -10.00 16.32 -20.01
N ASN A 18 -10.43 16.42 -18.76
CA ASN A 18 -11.56 17.25 -18.37
C ASN A 18 -11.17 18.68 -17.95
N GLY A 19 -9.90 19.06 -18.07
CA GLY A 19 -9.43 20.42 -17.77
C GLY A 19 -9.64 20.82 -16.30
N VAL A 20 -9.55 19.85 -15.37
CA VAL A 20 -9.71 20.13 -13.93
C VAL A 20 -8.50 20.90 -13.42
N THR A 21 -8.69 22.16 -13.04
CA THR A 21 -7.61 23.07 -12.66
C THR A 21 -7.58 23.45 -11.19
N HIS A 22 -8.59 23.09 -10.41
CA HIS A 22 -8.72 23.47 -9.00
C HIS A 22 -7.91 22.57 -8.04
N LEU A 23 -7.39 21.43 -8.51
CA LEU A 23 -6.57 20.54 -7.69
C LEU A 23 -5.13 21.07 -7.60
N ARG A 24 -4.61 21.15 -6.38
CA ARG A 24 -3.25 21.66 -6.11
C ARG A 24 -2.17 20.59 -6.25
N LEU A 25 -2.52 19.33 -6.10
CA LEU A 25 -1.63 18.18 -6.11
C LEU A 25 -2.07 17.19 -7.19
N LYS A 26 -1.15 16.35 -7.64
CA LYS A 26 -1.47 15.20 -8.49
C LYS A 26 -2.15 14.10 -7.67
N PRO A 27 -2.92 13.19 -8.29
CA PRO A 27 -3.58 12.08 -7.57
C PRO A 27 -2.63 11.26 -6.69
N LEU A 28 -1.43 10.93 -7.17
CA LEU A 28 -0.43 10.21 -6.38
C LEU A 28 0.02 11.01 -5.15
N GLU A 29 0.20 12.32 -5.28
CA GLU A 29 0.62 13.17 -4.15
C GLU A 29 -0.48 13.26 -3.08
N TYR A 30 -1.76 13.30 -3.49
CA TYR A 30 -2.89 13.19 -2.55
C TYR A 30 -2.91 11.85 -1.84
N PHE A 31 -2.71 10.75 -2.58
CA PHE A 31 -2.60 9.43 -2.00
C PHE A 31 -1.49 9.39 -0.94
N GLN A 32 -0.27 9.76 -1.31
CA GLN A 32 0.89 9.72 -0.41
C GLN A 32 0.72 10.59 0.83
N ARG A 33 -0.03 11.69 0.74
CA ARG A 33 -0.27 12.59 1.86
C ARG A 33 -1.25 12.05 2.90
N GLN A 34 -2.29 11.35 2.49
CA GLN A 34 -3.44 11.12 3.37
C GLN A 34 -4.15 9.78 3.23
N ILE A 35 -3.76 8.91 2.31
CA ILE A 35 -4.41 7.62 2.09
C ILE A 35 -3.42 6.52 2.44
N TYR A 36 -3.88 5.53 3.19
CA TYR A 36 -3.12 4.33 3.52
C TYR A 36 -3.89 3.11 3.00
N ALA A 37 -3.14 2.13 2.51
CA ALA A 37 -3.72 0.91 1.95
C ALA A 37 -3.07 -0.32 2.57
N ALA A 38 -3.87 -1.31 2.88
CA ALA A 38 -3.38 -2.61 3.29
C ALA A 38 -3.26 -3.56 2.10
N TYR A 39 -2.26 -4.43 2.13
CA TYR A 39 -2.21 -5.62 1.30
C TYR A 39 -2.35 -6.86 2.17
N TRP A 40 -2.81 -7.93 1.55
CA TRP A 40 -3.17 -9.17 2.24
C TRP A 40 -2.54 -10.37 1.55
N PHE A 41 -3.17 -10.91 0.52
CA PHE A 41 -2.71 -12.10 -0.23
C PHE A 41 -1.89 -11.76 -1.47
N GLU A 42 -1.79 -10.50 -1.86
CA GLU A 42 -1.07 -10.10 -3.06
C GLU A 42 0.41 -10.46 -2.96
N THR A 43 0.99 -10.85 -4.08
CA THR A 43 2.41 -11.20 -4.18
C THR A 43 3.26 -10.11 -4.85
N ASP A 44 2.65 -9.28 -5.70
CA ASP A 44 3.35 -8.21 -6.42
C ASP A 44 3.41 -6.89 -5.62
N VAL A 45 3.88 -6.99 -4.39
CA VAL A 45 4.02 -5.81 -3.51
C VAL A 45 5.17 -4.91 -3.96
N ALA A 46 6.20 -5.46 -4.59
CA ALA A 46 7.32 -4.68 -5.13
C ALA A 46 6.85 -3.66 -6.18
N TYR A 47 5.93 -4.05 -7.07
CA TYR A 47 5.32 -3.13 -8.03
C TYR A 47 4.55 -2.00 -7.33
N ALA A 48 3.74 -2.33 -6.32
CA ALA A 48 3.00 -1.33 -5.57
C ALA A 48 3.95 -0.36 -4.84
N VAL A 49 5.03 -0.85 -4.22
CA VAL A 49 6.08 -0.02 -3.59
C VAL A 49 6.71 0.93 -4.61
N GLN A 50 7.02 0.44 -5.80
CA GLN A 50 7.59 1.27 -6.87
C GLN A 50 6.64 2.38 -7.31
N ARG A 51 5.34 2.10 -7.42
CA ARG A 51 4.32 3.04 -7.93
C ARG A 51 3.79 4.00 -6.87
N LEU A 52 3.62 3.54 -5.65
CA LEU A 52 2.95 4.28 -4.57
C LEU A 52 3.93 4.86 -3.54
N GLY A 53 5.12 4.25 -3.42
CA GLY A 53 6.02 4.44 -2.29
C GLY A 53 5.67 3.51 -1.12
N PRO A 54 6.63 3.24 -0.21
CA PRO A 54 6.45 2.29 0.88
C PRO A 54 5.74 2.87 2.12
N ASP A 55 5.60 4.19 2.19
CA ASP A 55 5.20 4.88 3.43
C ASP A 55 3.69 4.84 3.71
N ASN A 56 2.91 4.44 2.70
CA ASN A 56 1.46 4.39 2.75
C ASN A 56 0.90 2.97 2.61
N ILE A 57 1.77 1.97 2.67
CA ILE A 57 1.39 0.56 2.55
C ILE A 57 1.49 -0.10 3.92
N MET A 58 0.48 -0.91 4.26
CA MET A 58 0.42 -1.72 5.48
C MET A 58 0.13 -3.17 5.13
N PHE A 59 0.53 -4.09 6.00
CA PHE A 59 0.20 -5.51 5.90
C PHE A 59 -0.97 -5.86 6.81
N GLU A 60 -1.85 -6.73 6.36
CA GLU A 60 -2.92 -7.31 7.16
C GLU A 60 -3.00 -8.82 6.96
N THR A 61 -3.50 -9.53 7.95
CA THR A 61 -3.72 -10.98 7.90
C THR A 61 -5.16 -11.37 7.64
N ASP A 62 -6.06 -10.43 7.85
CA ASP A 62 -7.52 -10.63 7.82
C ASP A 62 -8.03 -11.68 8.84
N PHE A 63 -7.24 -11.93 9.90
CA PHE A 63 -7.65 -12.86 10.96
C PHE A 63 -8.73 -12.21 11.85
N PRO A 64 -9.81 -12.92 12.24
CA PRO A 64 -10.11 -14.36 12.06
C PRO A 64 -11.08 -14.67 10.89
N HIS A 65 -11.08 -13.89 9.85
CA HIS A 65 -11.95 -14.12 8.69
C HIS A 65 -11.67 -15.50 8.04
N PRO A 66 -12.67 -16.21 7.47
CA PRO A 66 -12.46 -17.52 6.85
C PRO A 66 -11.39 -17.58 5.77
N ALA A 67 -11.15 -16.47 5.05
CA ALA A 67 -10.16 -16.38 4.00
C ALA A 67 -8.81 -15.79 4.47
N CYS A 68 -8.57 -15.68 5.79
CA CYS A 68 -7.35 -15.11 6.35
C CYS A 68 -6.09 -15.91 6.00
N LEU A 69 -4.93 -15.27 6.18
CA LEU A 69 -3.63 -15.90 5.88
C LEU A 69 -3.16 -16.94 6.90
N TYR A 70 -3.85 -17.09 8.03
CA TYR A 70 -3.48 -18.07 9.03
C TYR A 70 -3.72 -19.50 8.51
N PRO A 71 -2.79 -20.48 8.74
CA PRO A 71 -1.56 -20.33 9.53
C PRO A 71 -0.32 -19.89 8.71
N SER A 72 -0.43 -19.63 7.40
CA SER A 72 0.70 -19.45 6.47
C SER A 72 1.17 -18.00 6.35
N VAL A 73 1.03 -17.21 7.41
CA VAL A 73 1.37 -15.76 7.42
C VAL A 73 2.84 -15.52 7.04
N GLN A 74 3.77 -16.29 7.62
CA GLN A 74 5.21 -16.13 7.37
C GLN A 74 5.57 -16.44 5.92
N ASP A 75 4.97 -17.48 5.34
CA ASP A 75 5.19 -17.84 3.94
C ASP A 75 4.69 -16.74 3.00
N GLN A 76 3.56 -16.13 3.32
CA GLN A 76 3.03 -15.01 2.54
C GLN A 76 3.95 -13.79 2.63
N VAL A 77 4.42 -13.44 3.82
CA VAL A 77 5.38 -12.34 4.03
C VAL A 77 6.65 -12.58 3.22
N GLN A 78 7.22 -13.80 3.29
CA GLN A 78 8.42 -14.14 2.55
C GLN A 78 8.22 -14.03 1.03
N ARG A 79 7.10 -14.53 0.51
CA ARG A 79 6.78 -14.45 -0.93
C ARG A 79 6.59 -13.02 -1.42
N SER A 80 5.90 -12.20 -0.64
CA SER A 80 5.50 -10.86 -1.07
C SER A 80 6.55 -9.78 -0.78
N LEU A 81 7.31 -9.90 0.31
CA LEU A 81 8.26 -8.90 0.77
C LEU A 81 9.72 -9.35 0.76
N GLY A 82 9.98 -10.66 0.66
CA GLY A 82 11.34 -11.21 0.84
C GLY A 82 12.41 -10.64 -0.11
N GLY A 83 12.00 -10.14 -1.28
CA GLY A 83 12.90 -9.48 -2.24
C GLY A 83 13.10 -7.98 -2.01
N LEU A 84 12.40 -7.36 -1.05
CA LEU A 84 12.53 -5.93 -0.74
C LEU A 84 13.59 -5.69 0.33
N PRO A 85 14.21 -4.50 0.36
CA PRO A 85 15.13 -4.11 1.44
C PRO A 85 14.46 -4.19 2.82
N GLU A 86 15.20 -4.61 3.84
CA GLU A 86 14.67 -4.84 5.19
C GLU A 86 13.97 -3.62 5.79
N ASN A 87 14.51 -2.43 5.57
CA ASN A 87 13.90 -1.19 6.04
C ASN A 87 12.51 -0.94 5.42
N ILE A 88 12.28 -1.36 4.17
CA ILE A 88 10.99 -1.30 3.48
C ILE A 88 10.04 -2.36 4.05
N GLN A 89 10.53 -3.61 4.23
CA GLN A 89 9.73 -4.67 4.86
C GLN A 89 9.23 -4.24 6.23
N ARG A 90 10.09 -3.70 7.08
CA ARG A 90 9.72 -3.20 8.42
C ARG A 90 8.67 -2.06 8.38
N LYS A 91 8.77 -1.16 7.40
CA LYS A 91 7.74 -0.14 7.20
C LYS A 91 6.38 -0.77 6.96
N ILE A 92 6.29 -1.66 5.98
CA ILE A 92 5.04 -2.28 5.54
C ILE A 92 4.45 -3.19 6.63
N LEU A 93 5.29 -3.99 7.30
CA LEU A 93 4.84 -4.97 8.27
C LEU A 93 4.26 -4.34 9.56
N TYR A 94 4.83 -3.23 10.04
CA TYR A 94 4.38 -2.68 11.32
C TYR A 94 4.59 -1.17 11.52
N LYS A 95 5.66 -0.55 10.97
CA LYS A 95 5.98 0.85 11.28
C LYS A 95 4.93 1.83 10.75
N THR A 96 4.42 1.59 9.54
CA THR A 96 3.36 2.44 8.96
C THR A 96 2.08 2.32 9.79
N ALA A 97 1.66 1.11 10.16
CA ALA A 97 0.50 0.91 11.03
C ALA A 97 0.70 1.57 12.40
N ALA A 98 1.86 1.38 13.03
CA ALA A 98 2.18 2.02 14.31
C ALA A 98 2.09 3.55 14.24
N LYS A 99 2.63 4.15 13.18
CA LYS A 99 2.52 5.60 12.94
C LYS A 99 1.06 6.05 12.79
N VAL A 100 0.28 5.35 11.94
CA VAL A 100 -1.12 5.72 11.64
C VAL A 100 -1.99 5.61 12.88
N TYR A 101 -1.85 4.52 13.62
CA TYR A 101 -2.65 4.23 14.83
C TYR A 101 -2.01 4.74 16.12
N ARG A 102 -0.88 5.44 16.04
CA ARG A 102 -0.15 6.02 17.20
C ARG A 102 0.20 4.96 18.25
N LEU A 103 0.62 3.78 17.79
CA LEU A 103 1.04 2.71 18.66
C LEU A 103 2.49 2.92 19.11
N PRO A 104 2.84 2.61 20.37
CA PRO A 104 4.23 2.62 20.82
C PRO A 104 5.01 1.48 20.11
N LEU A 105 6.24 1.75 19.72
CA LEU A 105 7.20 0.79 19.16
C LEU A 105 8.35 0.60 20.13
#